data_15e4b6f31a8c2b6cc4f2bb7780b10d04
#
_entry.id   15e4b6f31a8c2b6cc4f2bb7780b10d04
#
_cell.length_a   1.000
_cell.length_b   1.000
_cell.length_c   1.000
_cell.angle_alpha   90.00
_cell.angle_beta   90.00
_cell.angle_gamma   90.00
#
_symmetry.space_group_name_H-M   'P 1'
#
loop_
_entity.id
_entity.type
_entity.pdbx_description
1 polymer ?
#
loop_
_entity_poly.entity_id
_entity_poly.type
_entity_poly.pdbx_seq_one_letter_code
_entity_poly.pdbx_strand_id
1 'polypeptide(L)'
;MAKLTLRIDFDTGGALGPGKIRLLEYLRDTGSISAAGRAMDMSYRRAWLLIDTLNNAFREPVVTTKLGGKAGGGAALTPFGEELIRNYRDMELVAHAALRPHLVMLEAAITPSKRPSPIIRPAVAPPPRRLKSAGARSRS
;
A
#
# COMPACT_ATOMS: atom_id res chain seq x y z
N MET A 1 1.61 -9.11 19.24
CA MET A 1 1.27 -7.78 19.08
C MET A 1 0.41 -7.56 17.90
N ALA A 2 -0.48 -6.64 17.95
CA ALA A 2 -1.37 -6.37 16.84
C ALA A 2 -0.95 -5.10 16.13
N LYS A 3 -1.18 -5.05 14.86
CA LYS A 3 -0.80 -3.91 14.08
C LYS A 3 -2.00 -3.42 13.32
N LEU A 4 -2.24 -2.12 13.36
CA LEU A 4 -3.35 -1.54 12.66
C LEU A 4 -2.88 -1.06 11.31
N THR A 5 -3.57 -1.44 10.27
CA THR A 5 -3.25 -0.99 8.92
C THR A 5 -4.48 -0.29 8.35
N LEU A 6 -4.29 0.93 7.90
CA LEU A 6 -5.39 1.69 7.36
C LEU A 6 -5.42 1.62 5.85
N ARG A 7 -6.59 1.40 5.34
CA ARG A 7 -6.78 1.43 3.90
C ARG A 7 -8.06 2.20 3.62
N ILE A 8 -8.00 3.11 2.68
CA ILE A 8 -9.16 3.90 2.31
C ILE A 8 -9.48 3.55 0.88
N ASP A 9 -10.69 3.08 0.65
CA ASP A 9 -11.12 2.74 -0.71
C ASP A 9 -11.98 3.89 -1.23
N PHE A 10 -11.71 4.32 -2.45
CA PHE A 10 -12.42 5.44 -3.01
C PHE A 10 -13.59 4.96 -3.85
N ASP A 11 -14.67 5.71 -3.83
CA ASP A 11 -15.84 5.35 -4.63
C ASP A 11 -15.52 5.26 -6.10
N THR A 12 -14.60 6.05 -6.55
CA THR A 12 -14.28 6.07 -7.97
C THR A 12 -13.30 4.96 -8.35
N GLY A 13 -12.95 4.13 -7.41
CA GLY A 13 -11.98 3.08 -7.68
C GLY A 13 -10.63 3.50 -7.15
N GLY A 14 -9.83 2.55 -6.83
CA GLY A 14 -8.54 2.84 -6.27
C GLY A 14 -8.60 2.92 -4.76
N ALA A 15 -7.46 2.97 -4.15
CA ALA A 15 -7.37 2.97 -2.71
C ALA A 15 -6.09 3.64 -2.26
N LEU A 16 -6.06 4.04 -1.02
CA LEU A 16 -4.87 4.60 -0.43
C LEU A 16 -4.53 3.78 0.80
N GLY A 17 -3.33 3.30 0.88
CA GLY A 17 -2.90 2.51 2.01
C GLY A 17 -1.43 2.70 2.26
N PRO A 18 -0.87 1.94 3.18
CA PRO A 18 0.52 2.16 3.58
C PRO A 18 1.51 1.92 2.45
N GLY A 19 1.19 1.02 1.54
CA GLY A 19 2.11 0.75 0.44
C GLY A 19 2.31 1.94 -0.47
N LYS A 20 1.21 2.56 -0.89
CA LYS A 20 1.32 3.70 -1.77
C LYS A 20 1.94 4.88 -1.05
N ILE A 21 1.62 5.06 0.21
CA ILE A 21 2.21 6.17 0.98
C ILE A 21 3.71 5.95 1.10
N ARG A 22 4.13 4.72 1.35
CA ARG A 22 5.55 4.44 1.46
C ARG A 22 6.26 4.66 0.14
N LEU A 23 5.61 4.30 -0.95
CA LEU A 23 6.19 4.55 -2.26
C LEU A 23 6.40 6.04 -2.48
N LEU A 24 5.43 6.85 -2.07
CA LEU A 24 5.56 8.30 -2.20
C LEU A 24 6.68 8.84 -1.32
N GLU A 25 6.84 8.27 -0.13
CA GLU A 25 7.91 8.70 0.76
C GLU A 25 9.28 8.37 0.15
N TYR A 26 9.41 7.20 -0.46
CA TYR A 26 10.66 6.87 -1.12
C TYR A 26 10.90 7.75 -2.33
N LEU A 27 9.82 8.11 -3.03
CA LEU A 27 9.97 9.00 -4.16
C LEU A 27 10.45 10.36 -3.70
N ARG A 28 9.92 10.84 -2.57
CA ARG A 28 10.36 12.11 -2.05
C ARG A 28 11.84 12.08 -1.73
N ASP A 29 12.29 10.99 -1.15
CA ASP A 29 13.68 10.86 -0.74
C ASP A 29 14.64 10.63 -1.89
N THR A 30 14.21 9.95 -2.91
CA THR A 30 15.12 9.60 -4.01
C THR A 30 14.97 10.47 -5.24
N GLY A 31 13.80 11.06 -5.44
CA GLY A 31 13.57 11.85 -6.64
C GLY A 31 13.40 11.01 -7.90
N SER A 32 13.21 9.73 -7.76
CA SER A 32 13.18 8.82 -8.90
C SER A 32 12.16 7.72 -8.70
N ILE A 33 11.26 7.54 -9.65
CA ILE A 33 10.27 6.48 -9.58
C ILE A 33 10.98 5.12 -9.61
N SER A 34 12.02 5.04 -10.40
CA SER A 34 12.77 3.81 -10.50
C SER A 34 13.41 3.44 -9.17
N ALA A 35 14.03 4.40 -8.52
CA ALA A 35 14.68 4.14 -7.25
C ALA A 35 13.66 3.84 -6.16
N ALA A 36 12.53 4.55 -6.16
CA ALA A 36 11.50 4.31 -5.19
C ALA A 36 10.91 2.90 -5.36
N GLY A 37 10.73 2.49 -6.60
CA GLY A 37 10.23 1.14 -6.87
C GLY A 37 11.18 0.08 -6.38
N ARG A 38 12.47 0.28 -6.61
CA ARG A 38 13.45 -0.68 -6.16
C ARG A 38 13.47 -0.77 -4.64
N ALA A 39 13.29 0.35 -3.96
CA ALA A 39 13.25 0.34 -2.51
C ALA A 39 12.08 -0.46 -1.99
N MET A 40 11.04 -0.60 -2.79
CA MET A 40 9.88 -1.37 -2.41
C MET A 40 9.83 -2.73 -3.08
N ASP A 41 10.94 -3.11 -3.72
CA ASP A 41 11.00 -4.40 -4.35
C ASP A 41 9.96 -4.56 -5.44
N MET A 42 9.70 -3.55 -6.19
CA MET A 42 8.76 -3.67 -7.30
C MET A 42 9.38 -3.12 -8.56
N SER A 43 8.85 -3.51 -9.69
CA SER A 43 9.38 -3.07 -10.96
C SER A 43 9.06 -1.60 -11.19
N TYR A 44 9.78 -0.99 -12.10
CA TYR A 44 9.52 0.39 -12.45
C TYR A 44 8.10 0.52 -12.97
N ARG A 45 7.68 -0.41 -13.81
CA ARG A 45 6.35 -0.36 -14.36
C ARG A 45 5.29 -0.37 -13.28
N ARG A 46 5.44 -1.22 -12.29
CA ARG A 46 4.46 -1.29 -11.24
C ARG A 46 4.46 -0.01 -10.41
N ALA A 47 5.63 0.51 -10.10
CA ALA A 47 5.71 1.76 -9.34
C ALA A 47 5.04 2.89 -10.12
N TRP A 48 5.29 2.93 -11.43
CA TRP A 48 4.71 3.96 -12.26
C TRP A 48 3.19 3.86 -12.29
N LEU A 49 2.68 2.63 -12.41
CA LEU A 49 1.24 2.42 -12.44
C LEU A 49 0.59 2.85 -11.12
N LEU A 50 1.22 2.57 -10.00
CA LEU A 50 0.67 2.98 -8.73
C LEU A 50 0.62 4.49 -8.59
N ILE A 51 1.67 5.17 -9.05
CA ILE A 51 1.70 6.62 -9.00
C ILE A 51 0.68 7.20 -9.95
N ASP A 52 0.55 6.62 -11.12
CA ASP A 52 -0.42 7.08 -12.08
C ASP A 52 -1.84 6.93 -11.54
N THR A 53 -2.10 5.83 -10.84
CA THR A 53 -3.39 5.62 -10.24
C THR A 53 -3.69 6.70 -9.20
N LEU A 54 -2.69 7.06 -8.42
CA LEU A 54 -2.87 8.10 -7.44
C LEU A 54 -3.13 9.45 -8.08
N ASN A 55 -2.39 9.76 -9.14
CA ASN A 55 -2.60 11.02 -9.83
C ASN A 55 -3.99 11.12 -10.43
N ASN A 56 -4.53 9.99 -10.83
CA ASN A 56 -5.87 9.99 -11.40
C ASN A 56 -6.96 9.96 -10.36
N ALA A 57 -6.65 9.65 -9.13
CA ALA A 57 -7.64 9.56 -8.08
C ALA A 57 -8.00 10.89 -7.47
N PHE A 58 -7.13 11.87 -7.56
CA PHE A 58 -7.36 13.15 -6.93
C PHE A 58 -7.46 14.26 -7.94
N ARG A 59 -8.02 15.36 -7.51
CA ARG A 59 -8.18 16.49 -8.40
C ARG A 59 -6.84 17.11 -8.75
N GLU A 60 -5.91 17.12 -7.83
CA GLU A 60 -4.60 17.64 -8.10
C GLU A 60 -3.59 16.51 -8.20
N PRO A 61 -2.57 16.67 -8.99
CA PRO A 61 -1.59 15.60 -9.09
C PRO A 61 -0.81 15.44 -7.79
N VAL A 62 -0.43 14.24 -7.50
CA VAL A 62 0.35 13.92 -6.32
C VAL A 62 1.82 13.97 -6.65
N VAL A 63 2.17 13.60 -7.86
CA VAL A 63 3.55 13.53 -8.33
C VAL A 63 3.65 14.19 -9.69
N THR A 64 4.72 14.93 -9.91
CA THR A 64 5.01 15.46 -11.25
C THR A 64 6.32 14.87 -11.70
N THR A 65 6.49 14.73 -13.00
CA THR A 65 7.72 14.18 -13.52
C THR A 65 8.41 15.25 -14.35
N LYS A 66 9.72 15.13 -14.44
CA LYS A 66 10.47 16.01 -15.23
C LYS A 66 11.07 15.22 -16.30
N LEU A 67 10.99 15.74 -17.51
CA LEU A 67 11.52 15.02 -18.56
C LEU A 67 12.88 15.42 -18.85
N GLY A 68 13.61 14.57 -19.36
CA GLY A 68 14.85 14.87 -19.88
C GLY A 68 15.87 15.38 -18.98
N GLY A 69 16.63 16.18 -19.36
CA GLY A 69 17.65 16.66 -18.59
C GLY A 69 18.79 15.78 -18.61
N LYS A 70 19.90 16.17 -18.14
CA LYS A 70 20.93 15.34 -18.07
C LYS A 70 20.75 14.26 -17.19
N ALA A 71 20.10 14.32 -16.18
CA ALA A 71 19.93 13.22 -15.29
C ALA A 71 18.88 12.30 -15.76
N GLY A 72 18.34 12.55 -16.89
CA GLY A 72 17.38 11.63 -17.40
C GLY A 72 16.02 11.74 -16.81
N GLY A 73 15.61 12.68 -16.25
CA GLY A 73 14.28 12.83 -15.76
C GLY A 73 14.22 12.49 -14.31
N GLY A 74 13.19 12.85 -13.70
CA GLY A 74 12.99 12.59 -12.30
C GLY A 74 11.56 12.80 -11.95
N ALA A 75 11.24 12.67 -10.69
CA ALA A 75 9.90 12.86 -10.23
C ALA A 75 9.94 13.50 -8.86
N ALA A 76 8.93 14.25 -8.56
CA ALA A 76 8.86 14.95 -7.29
C ALA A 76 7.43 14.99 -6.80
N LEU A 77 7.26 15.04 -5.51
CA LEU A 77 5.93 15.21 -4.96
C LEU A 77 5.50 16.65 -5.16
N THR A 78 4.22 16.82 -5.41
CA THR A 78 3.65 18.15 -5.44
C THR A 78 3.37 18.57 -4.01
N PRO A 79 3.04 19.81 -3.77
CA PRO A 79 2.62 20.22 -2.43
C PRO A 79 1.44 19.38 -1.94
N PHE A 80 0.54 19.02 -2.85
CA PHE A 80 -0.57 18.16 -2.48
C PHE A 80 -0.07 16.76 -2.10
N GLY A 81 0.93 16.25 -2.80
CA GLY A 81 1.50 14.96 -2.45
C GLY A 81 2.11 14.95 -1.06
N GLU A 82 2.78 16.03 -0.69
CA GLU A 82 3.32 16.15 0.65
C GLU A 82 2.20 16.19 1.68
N GLU A 83 1.15 16.91 1.38
CA GLU A 83 0.04 17.01 2.26
C GLU A 83 -0.66 15.66 2.40
N LEU A 84 -0.76 14.91 1.33
CA LEU A 84 -1.39 13.62 1.35
C LEU A 84 -0.65 12.66 2.29
N ILE A 85 0.67 12.66 2.23
CA ILE A 85 1.45 11.82 3.12
C ILE A 85 1.22 12.25 4.56
N ARG A 86 1.29 13.54 4.82
CA ARG A 86 1.14 14.04 6.17
C ARG A 86 -0.23 13.70 6.72
N ASN A 87 -1.26 13.87 5.91
CA ASN A 87 -2.61 13.58 6.32
C ASN A 87 -2.79 12.09 6.61
N TYR A 88 -2.25 11.24 5.76
CA TYR A 88 -2.39 9.80 5.98
C TYR A 88 -1.67 9.37 7.25
N ARG A 89 -0.48 9.90 7.50
CA ARG A 89 0.26 9.54 8.70
C ARG A 89 -0.47 10.04 9.96
N ASP A 90 -1.10 11.20 9.86
CA ASP A 90 -1.89 11.69 10.97
C ASP A 90 -3.11 10.81 11.21
N MET A 91 -3.73 10.33 10.14
CA MET A 91 -4.86 9.44 10.26
C MET A 91 -4.46 8.16 10.99
N GLU A 92 -3.28 7.66 10.70
CA GLU A 92 -2.80 6.47 11.38
C GLU A 92 -2.66 6.72 12.88
N LEU A 93 -2.13 7.87 13.25
CA LEU A 93 -1.94 8.19 14.65
C LEU A 93 -3.27 8.35 15.38
N VAL A 94 -4.19 9.04 14.75
CA VAL A 94 -5.50 9.25 15.35
C VAL A 94 -6.24 7.92 15.50
N ALA A 95 -6.20 7.10 14.47
CA ALA A 95 -6.90 5.83 14.50
C ALA A 95 -6.29 4.91 15.56
N HIS A 96 -4.98 4.88 15.62
CA HIS A 96 -4.31 4.02 16.59
C HIS A 96 -4.68 4.44 18.02
N ALA A 97 -4.68 5.73 18.29
CA ALA A 97 -5.03 6.20 19.60
C ALA A 97 -6.48 5.90 19.94
N ALA A 98 -7.36 6.12 18.98
CA ALA A 98 -8.78 5.89 19.22
C ALA A 98 -9.10 4.42 19.41
N LEU A 99 -8.38 3.55 18.72
CA LEU A 99 -8.67 2.14 18.78
C LEU A 99 -7.82 1.40 19.81
N ARG A 100 -6.95 2.10 20.51
CA ARG A 100 -6.11 1.46 21.46
C ARG A 100 -6.77 0.52 22.44
N PRO A 101 -7.89 0.88 23.07
CA PRO A 101 -8.51 -0.05 24.00
C PRO A 101 -8.94 -1.34 23.30
N HIS A 102 -9.37 -1.25 22.07
CA HIS A 102 -9.78 -2.42 21.33
C HIS A 102 -8.58 -3.27 20.94
N LEU A 103 -7.48 -2.62 20.58
CA LEU A 103 -6.28 -3.36 20.23
C LEU A 103 -5.70 -4.08 21.43
N VAL A 104 -5.74 -3.45 22.59
CA VAL A 104 -5.25 -4.07 23.79
C VAL A 104 -6.05 -5.34 24.11
N MET A 105 -7.36 -5.26 23.94
CA MET A 105 -8.18 -6.40 24.20
C MET A 105 -7.88 -7.54 23.23
N LEU A 106 -7.69 -7.21 21.96
CA LEU A 106 -7.37 -8.21 20.98
C LEU A 106 -6.01 -8.84 21.24
N GLU A 107 -5.05 -8.02 21.59
CA GLU A 107 -3.71 -8.53 21.85
C GLU A 107 -3.72 -9.50 23.02
N ALA A 108 -4.52 -9.22 24.01
CA ALA A 108 -4.61 -10.11 25.15
C ALA A 108 -5.24 -11.44 24.78
N ALA A 109 -6.04 -11.45 23.74
CA ALA A 109 -6.70 -12.68 23.32
C ALA A 109 -5.93 -13.47 22.27
N ILE A 110 -4.89 -12.89 21.71
CA ILE A 110 -4.16 -13.57 20.67
C ILE A 110 -3.32 -14.67 21.25
N THR A 111 -3.37 -15.82 20.64
CA THR A 111 -2.57 -16.94 21.08
C THR A 111 -1.14 -16.73 20.71
N PRO A 112 -0.25 -17.01 21.54
CA PRO A 112 1.16 -16.83 21.26
C PRO A 112 1.47 -17.71 20.13
N SER A 113 2.05 -17.21 19.18
CA SER A 113 2.24 -18.01 18.09
C SER A 113 3.29 -18.87 18.07
N LYS A 114 3.59 -19.61 18.67
CA LYS A 114 4.53 -20.49 18.57
C LYS A 114 4.37 -21.36 17.52
N ARG A 115 3.45 -21.98 17.27
CA ARG A 115 3.31 -22.89 16.31
C ARG A 115 2.04 -22.83 15.77
N PRO A 116 1.86 -23.06 14.67
CA PRO A 116 0.64 -23.05 14.06
C PRO A 116 -0.17 -24.08 14.63
N SER A 117 -1.28 -23.87 14.78
CA SER A 117 -2.08 -24.80 15.32
C SER A 117 -2.56 -25.54 14.27
N PRO A 118 -2.35 -26.56 14.21
CA PRO A 118 -2.74 -27.41 13.20
C PRO A 118 -4.11 -27.57 13.10
N ILE A 119 -4.68 -27.59 13.81
CA ILE A 119 -5.93 -27.88 13.77
C ILE A 119 -6.77 -27.06 13.27
N ILE A 120 -7.02 -26.51 13.32
CA ILE A 120 -7.90 -25.80 12.95
C ILE A 120 -8.11 -25.48 11.93
N ARG A 121 -8.05 -25.30 11.35
CA ARG A 121 -8.29 -24.94 10.48
C ARG A 121 -8.77 -25.41 9.69
N PRO A 122 -8.89 -25.78 9.43
CA PRO A 122 -9.22 -26.52 8.56
C PRO A 122 -10.46 -26.19 8.14
N ALA A 123 -11.00 -25.93 8.66
CA ALA A 123 -12.25 -25.79 8.41
C ALA A 123 -12.43 -24.91 7.35
N VAL A 124 -12.03 -23.95 7.22
CA VAL A 124 -12.25 -23.15 6.33
C VAL A 124 -11.54 -23.31 5.25
N ALA A 125 -11.72 -24.00 4.60
CA ALA A 125 -11.06 -24.25 3.54
C ALA A 125 -11.09 -23.18 2.68
N PRO A 126 -10.20 -22.86 2.18
CA PRO A 126 -10.13 -21.86 1.37
C PRO A 126 -10.67 -22.21 0.17
N PRO A 127 -11.06 -21.55 -0.40
CA PRO A 127 -11.67 -21.76 -1.55
C PRO A 127 -10.68 -21.85 -2.51
N PRO A 128 -10.74 -22.25 -3.17
CA PRO A 128 -9.87 -22.55 -4.09
C PRO A 128 -9.51 -21.48 -4.87
N ARG A 129 -9.17 -21.13 -5.03
CA ARG A 129 -8.86 -20.40 -5.65
C ARG A 129 -8.59 -20.51 -6.70
N ARG A 130 -8.62 -20.62 -6.91
CA ARG A 130 -8.44 -20.86 -7.71
C ARG A 130 -8.37 -20.99 -8.64
N LEU A 131 -8.59 -20.88 -8.94
CA LEU A 131 -8.61 -21.11 -9.76
C LEU A 131 -8.38 -20.94 -10.72
N LYS A 132 -8.30 -20.64 -10.75
CA LYS A 132 -8.20 -20.43 -11.56
C LYS A 132 -7.72 -20.62 -12.31
N SER A 133 -7.69 -20.61 -12.20
CA SER A 133 -7.30 -20.83 -12.88
C SER A 133 -7.03 -21.28 -13.65
N ALA A 134 -7.21 -21.50 -13.39
CA ALA A 134 -7.04 -21.94 -14.11
C ALA A 134 -6.99 -21.97 -14.92
N GLY A 135 -7.16 -21.83 -14.80
CA GLY A 135 -7.25 -21.80 -15.59
C GLY A 135 -6.99 -21.76 -16.31
N ALA A 136 -7.07 -21.62 -16.20
CA ALA A 136 -6.99 -21.56 -16.87
C ALA A 136 -6.65 -21.79 -17.69
N ARG A 137 -6.52 -21.81 -17.62
CA ARG A 137 -6.37 -21.99 -18.30
C ARG A 137 -6.35 -22.25 -19.15
N SER A 138 -6.47 -22.25 -19.30
CA SER A 138 -6.57 -22.42 -20.04
C SER A 138 -6.44 -22.56 -20.81
N ARG A 139 -6.34 -22.59 -21.08
CA ARG A 139 -6.32 -22.70 -21.76
C ARG A 139 -6.03 -22.93 -22.40
N SER A 140 -5.95 -22.99 -22.53
CA SER A 140 -5.78 -23.23 -23.11
C SER A 140 -5.73 -23.29 -23.57
#